data_eaf134307a9f43cdc94671bccec4de8d
#
_entry.id   eaf134307a9f43cdc94671bccec4de8d
#
_cell.length_a   1.000
_cell.length_b   1.000
_cell.length_c   1.000
_cell.angle_alpha   90.00
_cell.angle_beta   90.00
_cell.angle_gamma   90.00
#
_symmetry.space_group_name_H-M   'P 1'
#
loop_
_entity.id
_entity.type
_entity.pdbx_description
1 polymer ?
#
loop_
_entity_poly.entity_id
_entity_poly.type
_entity_poly.pdbx_seq_one_letter_code
_entity_poly.pdbx_strand_id
1 'polypeptide(L)'
;MKTPSLETREDQKREERVAGFLEGIWGVSCHKLPVSYSLDYWIESKEKSYWCEVKCRTFAYAKYDTLIISTNKFRKGSSFALATGVPFIIVYAMTDGIYMHEWK
;
A
#
# COMPACT_ATOMS: atom_id res chain seq x y z
N MET A 1 -24.76 -5.82 -5.18
CA MET A 1 -23.82 -5.44 -4.14
C MET A 1 -22.42 -5.36 -4.71
N LYS A 2 -21.74 -4.31 -4.34
CA LYS A 2 -20.36 -4.12 -4.80
C LYS A 2 -19.44 -5.05 -4.02
N THR A 3 -18.58 -5.80 -4.71
CA THR A 3 -17.62 -6.65 -4.02
C THR A 3 -16.53 -5.79 -3.40
N PRO A 4 -16.01 -6.18 -2.22
CA PRO A 4 -14.97 -5.40 -1.55
C PRO A 4 -13.68 -5.27 -2.35
N SER A 5 -13.46 -6.17 -3.31
CA SER A 5 -12.25 -6.16 -4.10
C SER A 5 -12.29 -5.21 -5.29
N LEU A 6 -13.47 -4.65 -5.60
CA LEU A 6 -13.59 -3.74 -6.74
C LEU A 6 -13.16 -2.34 -6.33
N GLU A 7 -12.18 -1.82 -7.05
CA GLU A 7 -11.73 -0.46 -6.89
C GLU A 7 -12.48 0.44 -7.86
N THR A 8 -12.82 1.65 -7.43
CA THR A 8 -13.36 2.64 -8.33
C THR A 8 -12.21 3.24 -9.14
N ARG A 9 -12.57 3.90 -10.26
CA ARG A 9 -11.57 4.61 -11.06
C ARG A 9 -10.87 5.69 -10.25
N GLU A 10 -11.61 6.37 -9.36
CA GLU A 10 -11.03 7.39 -8.51
C GLU A 10 -10.05 6.82 -7.50
N ASP A 11 -10.36 5.66 -6.94
CA ASP A 11 -9.46 4.98 -6.01
C ASP A 11 -8.16 4.62 -6.70
N GLN A 12 -8.24 4.12 -7.93
CA GLN A 12 -7.06 3.79 -8.72
C GLN A 12 -6.23 5.02 -9.02
N LYS A 13 -6.87 6.13 -9.34
CA LYS A 13 -6.16 7.38 -9.60
C LYS A 13 -5.44 7.90 -8.36
N ARG A 14 -6.07 7.78 -7.20
CA ARG A 14 -5.43 8.19 -5.93
C ARG A 14 -4.20 7.33 -5.66
N GLU A 15 -4.33 6.03 -5.84
CA GLU A 15 -3.20 5.11 -5.66
C GLU A 15 -2.07 5.42 -6.62
N GLU A 16 -2.38 5.70 -7.88
CA GLU A 16 -1.38 6.05 -8.88
C GLU A 16 -0.64 7.33 -8.51
N ARG A 17 -1.35 8.32 -7.97
CA ARG A 17 -0.72 9.57 -7.52
C ARG A 17 0.22 9.31 -6.34
N VAL A 18 -0.20 8.47 -5.41
CA VAL A 18 0.65 8.09 -4.28
C VAL A 18 1.90 7.36 -4.78
N ALA A 19 1.72 6.40 -5.69
CA ALA A 19 2.85 5.66 -6.25
C ALA A 19 3.83 6.61 -6.96
N GLY A 20 3.32 7.55 -7.76
CA GLY A 20 4.17 8.54 -8.43
C GLY A 20 4.93 9.41 -7.44
N PHE A 21 4.29 9.80 -6.35
CA PHE A 21 4.94 10.57 -5.29
C PHE A 21 6.08 9.77 -4.65
N LEU A 22 5.81 8.50 -4.33
CA LEU A 22 6.83 7.63 -3.74
C LEU A 22 8.01 7.42 -4.69
N GLU A 23 7.75 7.25 -5.97
CA GLU A 23 8.81 7.12 -6.96
C GLU A 23 9.72 8.34 -6.95
N GLY A 24 9.12 9.52 -6.82
CA GLY A 24 9.88 10.76 -6.79
C GLY A 24 10.74 10.94 -5.54
N ILE A 25 10.18 10.67 -4.35
CA ILE A 25 10.91 10.94 -3.10
C ILE A 25 11.82 9.80 -2.68
N TRP A 26 11.51 8.55 -3.03
CA TRP A 26 12.32 7.40 -2.63
C TRP A 26 13.26 6.91 -3.74
N GLY A 27 13.08 7.40 -4.95
CA GLY A 27 13.87 6.92 -6.08
C GLY A 27 13.61 5.45 -6.39
N VAL A 28 12.36 5.02 -6.29
CA VAL A 28 11.95 3.64 -6.51
C VAL A 28 11.03 3.53 -7.72
N SER A 29 10.80 2.32 -8.17
CA SER A 29 9.81 2.02 -9.20
C SER A 29 8.65 1.28 -8.56
N CYS A 30 7.43 1.76 -8.79
CA CYS A 30 6.22 1.13 -8.27
C CYS A 30 5.51 0.41 -9.41
N HIS A 31 5.32 -0.90 -9.25
CA HIS A 31 4.67 -1.75 -10.25
C HIS A 31 3.33 -2.22 -9.71
N LYS A 32 2.25 -1.87 -10.43
CA LYS A 32 0.91 -2.27 -10.01
C LYS A 32 0.76 -3.79 -10.09
N LEU A 33 0.31 -4.39 -9.01
CA LEU A 33 0.11 -5.83 -8.95
C LEU A 33 -1.25 -6.21 -9.51
N PRO A 34 -1.38 -7.42 -10.07
CA PRO A 34 -2.69 -7.94 -10.46
C PRO A 34 -3.64 -8.01 -9.27
N VAL A 35 -4.93 -7.85 -9.54
CA VAL A 35 -5.95 -7.88 -8.49
C VAL A 35 -5.90 -9.18 -7.68
N SER A 36 -5.55 -10.27 -8.34
CA SER A 36 -5.46 -11.59 -7.70
C SER A 36 -4.44 -11.67 -6.56
N TYR A 37 -3.47 -10.75 -6.52
CA TYR A 37 -2.49 -10.72 -5.44
C TYR A 37 -3.04 -10.12 -4.15
N SER A 38 -4.15 -9.39 -4.22
CA SER A 38 -4.79 -8.69 -3.10
C SER A 38 -3.92 -7.64 -2.43
N LEU A 39 -2.84 -7.23 -3.08
CA LEU A 39 -1.98 -6.12 -2.68
C LEU A 39 -1.88 -5.16 -3.85
N ASP A 40 -1.49 -3.92 -3.57
CA ASP A 40 -1.52 -2.86 -4.60
C ASP A 40 -0.27 -2.82 -5.46
N TYR A 41 0.93 -2.84 -4.86
CA TYR A 41 2.16 -2.58 -5.60
C TYR A 41 3.31 -3.46 -5.16
N TRP A 42 4.20 -3.71 -6.10
CA TRP A 42 5.56 -4.16 -5.88
C TRP A 42 6.44 -2.93 -6.02
N ILE A 43 7.20 -2.61 -4.99
CA ILE A 43 8.11 -1.48 -5.00
C ILE A 43 9.52 -2.00 -5.13
N GLU A 44 10.26 -1.44 -6.09
CA GLU A 44 11.60 -1.92 -6.41
C GLU A 44 12.60 -0.78 -6.42
N SER A 45 13.74 -0.99 -5.77
CA SER A 45 14.89 -0.09 -5.84
C SER A 45 16.14 -0.92 -6.06
N LYS A 46 17.29 -0.24 -6.14
CA LYS A 46 18.56 -0.95 -6.36
C LYS A 46 18.92 -1.87 -5.20
N GLU A 47 18.52 -1.50 -3.99
CA GLU A 47 18.92 -2.23 -2.79
C GLU A 47 17.83 -3.02 -2.12
N LYS A 48 16.61 -2.55 -2.21
CA LYS A 48 15.48 -3.18 -1.50
C LYS A 48 14.23 -3.19 -2.35
N SER A 49 13.37 -4.16 -2.05
CA SER A 49 12.05 -4.27 -2.65
C SER A 49 11.03 -4.48 -1.55
N TYR A 50 9.77 -4.15 -1.85
CA TYR A 50 8.68 -4.23 -0.87
C TYR A 50 7.40 -4.67 -1.53
N TRP A 51 6.63 -5.49 -0.80
CA TRP A 51 5.21 -5.68 -1.08
C TRP A 51 4.47 -4.50 -0.44
N CYS A 52 3.56 -3.86 -1.15
CA CYS A 52 2.96 -2.62 -0.67
C CYS A 52 1.44 -2.62 -0.80
N GLU A 53 0.79 -2.17 0.27
CA GLU A 53 -0.64 -1.87 0.28
C GLU A 53 -0.78 -0.37 0.51
N VAL A 54 -1.59 0.31 -0.33
CA VAL A 54 -1.83 1.74 -0.21
C VAL A 54 -3.22 1.97 0.38
N LYS A 55 -3.30 2.79 1.42
CA LYS A 55 -4.55 3.20 2.03
C LYS A 55 -4.68 4.71 1.97
N CYS A 56 -5.70 5.19 1.25
CA CYS A 56 -6.00 6.61 1.19
C CYS A 56 -7.15 6.90 2.15
N ARG A 57 -6.98 7.93 2.97
CA ARG A 57 -7.97 8.31 3.97
C ARG A 57 -8.25 9.81 3.90
N THR A 58 -9.45 10.20 4.32
CA THR A 58 -9.89 11.59 4.27
C THR A 58 -9.78 12.27 5.63
N PHE A 59 -8.90 11.76 6.49
CA PHE A 59 -8.65 12.33 7.82
C PHE A 59 -7.16 12.33 8.12
N ALA A 60 -6.77 13.09 9.15
CA ALA A 60 -5.38 13.19 9.55
C ALA A 60 -4.91 11.90 10.27
N TYR A 61 -3.62 11.65 10.21
CA TYR A 61 -3.03 10.44 10.76
C TYR A 61 -3.38 10.22 12.23
N ALA A 62 -3.33 11.27 13.03
CA ALA A 62 -3.56 11.17 14.48
C ALA A 62 -5.02 11.31 14.89
N LYS A 63 -5.95 11.40 13.94
CA LYS A 63 -7.36 11.59 14.28
C LYS A 63 -7.95 10.42 15.04
N TYR A 64 -7.53 9.21 14.71
CA TYR A 64 -7.99 7.99 15.38
C TYR A 64 -6.80 7.27 16.00
N ASP A 65 -7.06 6.60 17.12
CA ASP A 65 -6.00 5.87 17.83
C ASP A 65 -5.46 4.69 17.02
N THR A 66 -6.31 4.11 16.18
CA THR A 66 -5.95 2.92 15.42
C THR A 66 -6.28 3.11 13.94
N LEU A 67 -5.32 2.77 13.09
CA LEU A 67 -5.55 2.70 11.65
C LEU A 67 -5.91 1.27 11.30
N ILE A 68 -6.97 1.12 10.49
CA ILE A 68 -7.53 -0.19 10.19
C ILE A 68 -7.09 -0.63 8.79
N ILE A 69 -6.58 -1.84 8.71
CA ILE A 69 -6.35 -2.56 7.46
C ILE A 69 -7.18 -3.83 7.52
N SER A 70 -7.73 -4.28 6.40
CA SER A 70 -8.52 -5.50 6.41
C SER A 70 -7.63 -6.68 6.79
N THR A 71 -8.19 -7.63 7.54
CA THR A 71 -7.48 -8.83 7.96
C THR A 71 -6.93 -9.60 6.77
N ASN A 72 -7.70 -9.66 5.69
CA ASN A 72 -7.29 -10.37 4.47
C ASN A 72 -6.04 -9.73 3.84
N LYS A 73 -6.01 -8.41 3.73
CA LYS A 73 -4.86 -7.69 3.17
C LYS A 73 -3.62 -7.87 4.03
N PHE A 74 -3.78 -7.75 5.33
CA PHE A 74 -2.70 -7.97 6.28
C PHE A 74 -2.14 -9.39 6.17
N ARG A 75 -3.03 -10.38 6.12
CA ARG A 75 -2.62 -11.78 6.02
C ARG A 75 -1.88 -12.05 4.72
N LYS A 76 -2.36 -11.50 3.62
CA LYS A 76 -1.71 -11.67 2.32
C LYS A 76 -0.32 -11.03 2.31
N GLY A 77 -0.20 -9.80 2.80
CA GLY A 77 1.09 -9.10 2.88
C GLY A 77 2.08 -9.86 3.74
N SER A 78 1.64 -10.31 4.91
CA SER A 78 2.49 -11.09 5.82
C SER A 78 2.92 -12.41 5.20
N SER A 79 2.01 -13.09 4.52
CA SER A 79 2.32 -14.37 3.85
C SER A 79 3.35 -14.17 2.73
N PHE A 80 3.20 -13.12 1.94
CA PHE A 80 4.16 -12.84 0.88
C PHE A 80 5.53 -12.49 1.46
N ALA A 81 5.55 -11.71 2.54
CA ALA A 81 6.81 -11.37 3.20
C ALA A 81 7.53 -12.62 3.73
N LEU A 82 6.79 -13.50 4.38
CA LEU A 82 7.36 -14.74 4.89
C LEU A 82 7.85 -15.66 3.77
N ALA A 83 7.08 -15.79 2.71
CA ALA A 83 7.41 -16.69 1.62
C ALA A 83 8.60 -16.21 0.78
N THR A 84 8.77 -14.92 0.64
CA THR A 84 9.77 -14.34 -0.28
C THR A 84 10.97 -13.73 0.44
N GLY A 85 10.87 -13.47 1.74
CA GLY A 85 11.89 -12.73 2.46
C GLY A 85 11.88 -11.23 2.14
N VAL A 86 10.87 -10.75 1.40
CA VAL A 86 10.73 -9.35 1.02
C VAL A 86 9.72 -8.70 1.96
N PRO A 87 10.07 -7.59 2.61
CA PRO A 87 9.17 -6.97 3.60
C PRO A 87 7.88 -6.44 2.99
N PHE A 88 6.86 -6.40 3.81
CA PHE A 88 5.55 -5.85 3.47
C PHE A 88 5.41 -4.49 4.14
N ILE A 89 5.02 -3.49 3.37
CA ILE A 89 4.77 -2.15 3.92
C ILE A 89 3.33 -1.73 3.62
N ILE A 90 2.81 -0.90 4.51
CA ILE A 90 1.52 -0.25 4.32
C ILE A 90 1.80 1.24 4.23
N VAL A 91 1.32 1.86 3.15
CA VAL A 91 1.47 3.30 2.95
C VAL A 91 0.10 3.95 3.17
N TYR A 92 0.04 4.88 4.10
CA TYR A 92 -1.18 5.63 4.41
C TYR A 92 -1.07 7.03 3.84
N ALA A 93 -1.90 7.34 2.85
CA ALA A 93 -2.02 8.69 2.31
C ALA A 93 -3.16 9.38 3.04
N MET A 94 -2.83 10.24 3.98
CA MET A 94 -3.77 10.94 4.84
C MET A 94 -3.87 12.40 4.43
N THR A 95 -4.77 13.15 5.06
CA THR A 95 -4.93 14.57 4.74
C THR A 95 -3.72 15.41 5.15
N ASP A 96 -2.95 14.96 6.12
CA ASP A 96 -1.80 15.69 6.64
C ASP A 96 -0.45 15.11 6.19
N GLY A 97 -0.44 14.12 5.32
CA GLY A 97 0.82 13.58 4.82
C GLY A 97 0.74 12.12 4.44
N ILE A 98 1.89 11.58 4.06
CA ILE A 98 2.03 10.17 3.71
C ILE A 98 2.88 9.50 4.77
N TYR A 99 2.37 8.40 5.29
CA TYR A 99 3.00 7.64 6.38
C TYR A 99 3.23 6.21 5.93
N MET A 100 4.32 5.63 6.36
CA MET A 100 4.68 4.26 5.98
C MET A 100 4.92 3.43 7.23
N HIS A 101 4.41 2.21 7.21
CA HIS A 101 4.61 1.25 8.29
C HIS A 101 5.15 -0.04 7.68
N GLU A 102 6.31 -0.48 8.13
CA GLU A 102 6.91 -1.73 7.66
C GLU A 102 6.51 -2.85 8.61
N TRP A 103 5.96 -3.91 8.05
CA TRP A 103 5.65 -5.12 8.81
C TRP A 103 6.85 -6.06 8.81
N LYS A 104 7.22 -6.46 9.98
CA LYS A 104 8.35 -7.39 10.16
C LYS A 104 7.91 -8.71 10.73
#